data_f40429a4ff8ca6510b6a6e55beaeeeac
#
_entry.id   f40429a4ff8ca6510b6a6e55beaeeeac
#
_cell.length_a   1.000
_cell.length_b   1.000
_cell.length_c   1.000
_cell.angle_alpha   90.00
_cell.angle_beta   90.00
_cell.angle_gamma   90.00
#
_symmetry.space_group_name_H-M   'P 1'
#
loop_
_entity.id
_entity.type
_entity.pdbx_description
1 polymer ?
#
loop_
_entity_poly.entity_id
_entity_poly.type
_entity_poly.pdbx_seq_one_letter_code
_entity_poly.pdbx_strand_id
1 'polypeptide(L)'
;MTATTQDLGAHPAPDAHTARAATPVDTSLVLRILVLSTFVVILNETIMVNAIPRLMREFAVPATSAQWLSTAFMLTMAVVIPATGWFLQRVRTRTAYALAMGLFLTGTALAAAAPTFPVLLGARVVQAGGTAVMMPLLMTTMMTLVAPKDRGRVMGNVTLVMSVAPALGPAVSGLLLQLGSWRLIFAVVLPIAGVTGLLGMRALVDIGEPSSTRIDLPSVVLSAFGFGALVYGLSGLGDGGRASHSVPPALVTAVGVVALAGFAVRQVRLQRGKGPLLDLRTLTFGPFTVALALMCTAFMAMMGAMILLPLYLQDVLHLSTLSTGLLLMPGGLAMGVLGPVVGRAYDRLGAPRLVVPGAVVMAATLALLTRVTPQTSPWLVLADHVVLMVSLAMIFTPVFTSGLSVLPPHLYAHGSAVLGSLQQVAAAAGTAVVVSVMAARTATAAEAGASPLVALSDGIRWGFGVGAVLAVAAVGIAFAVRTPTLPDGGQQPH
;
A
#
# COMPACT_ATOMS: atom_id res chain seq x y z
N MET A 1 26.13 64.99 -54.36
CA MET A 1 25.45 64.58 -53.12
C MET A 1 25.25 63.07 -53.22
N THR A 2 26.15 62.34 -52.73
CA THR A 2 26.26 60.88 -52.77
C THR A 2 25.62 60.30 -51.47
N ALA A 3 24.54 59.55 -51.58
CA ALA A 3 23.93 58.83 -50.52
C ALA A 3 24.55 57.45 -50.41
N THR A 4 25.20 57.17 -49.26
CA THR A 4 25.82 55.90 -48.90
C THR A 4 24.72 54.95 -48.37
N THR A 5 24.44 53.87 -49.07
CA THR A 5 23.65 52.74 -48.60
C THR A 5 24.47 51.90 -47.64
N GLN A 6 24.11 51.85 -46.37
CA GLN A 6 24.63 50.91 -45.39
C GLN A 6 24.06 49.50 -45.63
N ASP A 7 24.96 48.60 -45.90
CA ASP A 7 24.73 47.17 -46.01
C ASP A 7 24.44 46.59 -44.60
N LEU A 8 23.19 46.18 -44.34
CA LEU A 8 22.78 45.51 -43.11
C LEU A 8 23.12 44.02 -43.27
N GLY A 9 24.24 43.62 -42.66
CA GLY A 9 24.68 42.24 -42.59
C GLY A 9 23.60 41.29 -42.08
N ALA A 10 23.27 40.31 -42.89
CA ALA A 10 22.40 39.20 -42.51
C ALA A 10 23.02 38.41 -41.36
N HIS A 11 22.39 38.47 -40.19
CA HIS A 11 22.67 37.53 -39.09
C HIS A 11 22.29 36.11 -39.57
N PRO A 12 23.18 35.10 -39.45
CA PRO A 12 22.79 33.74 -39.68
C PRO A 12 21.72 33.33 -38.67
N ALA A 13 20.63 32.76 -39.17
CA ALA A 13 19.59 32.16 -38.37
C ALA A 13 20.21 31.11 -37.41
N PRO A 14 19.81 31.06 -36.13
CA PRO A 14 20.31 30.02 -35.22
C PRO A 14 19.92 28.65 -35.80
N ASP A 15 20.95 27.79 -35.91
CA ASP A 15 20.81 26.41 -36.32
C ASP A 15 19.62 25.78 -35.64
N ALA A 16 18.67 25.30 -36.45
CA ALA A 16 17.59 24.44 -35.99
C ALA A 16 18.26 23.15 -35.50
N HIS A 17 18.59 23.16 -34.17
CA HIS A 17 18.92 21.94 -33.49
C HIS A 17 17.76 20.97 -33.76
N THR A 18 18.07 19.97 -34.55
CA THR A 18 17.21 18.82 -34.85
C THR A 18 16.59 18.34 -33.52
N ALA A 19 15.38 18.79 -33.26
CA ALA A 19 14.54 18.24 -32.23
C ALA A 19 14.38 16.76 -32.59
N ARG A 20 15.18 15.93 -31.94
CA ARG A 20 15.10 14.48 -32.03
C ARG A 20 13.66 14.14 -31.74
N ALA A 21 12.88 13.79 -32.76
CA ALA A 21 11.47 13.42 -32.62
C ALA A 21 11.40 12.35 -31.55
N ALA A 22 10.86 12.74 -30.37
CA ALA A 22 10.65 11.82 -29.26
C ALA A 22 9.70 10.75 -29.79
N THR A 23 10.19 9.52 -29.90
CA THR A 23 9.34 8.36 -30.22
C THR A 23 8.09 8.43 -29.33
N PRO A 24 6.88 8.37 -29.89
CA PRO A 24 5.66 8.46 -29.10
C PRO A 24 5.71 7.38 -28.03
N VAL A 25 5.72 7.82 -26.77
CA VAL A 25 5.74 6.91 -25.60
C VAL A 25 4.44 6.15 -25.60
N ASP A 26 4.49 4.83 -25.74
CA ASP A 26 3.31 4.00 -25.52
C ASP A 26 2.98 3.96 -24.01
N THR A 27 2.25 5.00 -23.57
CA THR A 27 1.78 5.15 -22.19
C THR A 27 1.07 3.89 -21.68
N SER A 28 0.34 3.20 -22.57
CA SER A 28 -0.39 1.98 -22.21
C SER A 28 0.58 0.84 -21.88
N LEU A 29 1.65 0.68 -22.66
CA LEU A 29 2.67 -0.35 -22.43
C LEU A 29 3.44 -0.08 -21.13
N VAL A 30 3.87 1.16 -20.91
CA VAL A 30 4.57 1.58 -19.68
C VAL A 30 3.74 1.25 -18.45
N LEU A 31 2.46 1.65 -18.42
CA LEU A 31 1.58 1.41 -17.30
C LEU A 31 1.28 -0.07 -17.09
N ARG A 32 1.04 -0.85 -18.14
CA ARG A 32 0.82 -2.30 -18.03
C ARG A 32 2.01 -3.01 -17.41
N ILE A 33 3.23 -2.65 -17.79
CA ILE A 33 4.44 -3.25 -17.23
C ILE A 33 4.61 -2.86 -15.75
N LEU A 34 4.40 -1.59 -15.39
CA LEU A 34 4.47 -1.15 -13.99
C LEU A 34 3.41 -1.86 -13.13
N VAL A 35 2.18 -1.98 -13.62
CA VAL A 35 1.09 -2.70 -12.96
C VAL A 35 1.44 -4.18 -12.79
N LEU A 36 1.98 -4.83 -13.82
CA LEU A 36 2.38 -6.24 -13.75
C LEU A 36 3.57 -6.45 -12.80
N SER A 37 4.57 -5.57 -12.82
CA SER A 37 5.70 -5.63 -11.89
C SER A 37 5.23 -5.45 -10.44
N THR A 38 4.32 -4.52 -10.20
CA THR A 38 3.71 -4.29 -8.88
C THR A 38 2.91 -5.50 -8.44
N PHE A 39 2.17 -6.16 -9.35
CA PHE A 39 1.47 -7.42 -9.07
C PHE A 39 2.41 -8.51 -8.57
N VAL A 40 3.53 -8.74 -9.28
CA VAL A 40 4.52 -9.77 -8.91
C VAL A 40 5.11 -9.49 -7.53
N VAL A 41 5.39 -8.22 -7.25
CA VAL A 41 5.96 -7.79 -5.97
C VAL A 41 4.97 -8.00 -4.81
N ILE A 42 3.70 -7.61 -4.96
CA ILE A 42 2.66 -7.80 -3.94
C ILE A 42 2.31 -9.28 -3.77
N LEU A 43 2.25 -10.04 -4.86
CA LEU A 43 2.00 -11.48 -4.82
C LEU A 43 3.09 -12.19 -4.01
N ASN A 44 4.36 -11.84 -4.23
CA ASN A 44 5.47 -12.41 -3.47
C ASN A 44 5.38 -12.11 -1.97
N GLU A 45 4.91 -10.92 -1.58
CA GLU A 45 4.69 -10.57 -0.19
C GLU A 45 3.68 -11.52 0.48
N THR A 46 2.56 -11.78 -0.20
CA THR A 46 1.45 -12.56 0.36
C THR A 46 1.68 -14.08 0.32
N ILE A 47 2.41 -14.59 -0.67
CA ILE A 47 2.76 -16.02 -0.76
C ILE A 47 3.59 -16.47 0.45
N MET A 48 4.44 -15.61 0.98
CA MET A 48 5.36 -15.92 2.06
C MET A 48 4.67 -16.30 3.38
N VAL A 49 3.51 -15.72 3.67
CA VAL A 49 2.81 -15.91 4.95
C VAL A 49 2.51 -17.39 5.21
N ASN A 50 2.09 -18.14 4.19
CA ASN A 50 1.76 -19.56 4.31
C ASN A 50 3.01 -20.48 4.44
N ALA A 51 4.19 -19.98 4.12
CA ALA A 51 5.44 -20.75 4.25
C ALA A 51 5.98 -20.76 5.68
N ILE A 52 5.53 -19.86 6.55
CA ILE A 52 6.04 -19.69 7.93
C ILE A 52 6.07 -21.01 8.71
N PRO A 53 5.00 -21.84 8.77
CA PRO A 53 5.04 -23.09 9.54
C PRO A 53 6.07 -24.09 9.02
N ARG A 54 6.36 -24.09 7.72
CA ARG A 54 7.37 -24.96 7.13
C ARG A 54 8.79 -24.47 7.43
N LEU A 55 9.00 -23.14 7.38
CA LEU A 55 10.28 -22.51 7.73
C LEU A 55 10.64 -22.70 9.20
N MET A 56 9.64 -22.65 10.11
CA MET A 56 9.83 -22.95 11.53
C MET A 56 10.41 -24.36 11.73
N ARG A 57 9.88 -25.34 11.00
CA ARG A 57 10.35 -26.73 11.09
C ARG A 57 11.72 -26.92 10.45
N GLU A 58 11.96 -26.32 9.27
CA GLU A 58 13.22 -26.51 8.53
C GLU A 58 14.43 -25.82 9.21
N PHE A 59 14.20 -24.61 9.73
CA PHE A 59 15.25 -23.86 10.43
C PHE A 59 15.27 -24.08 11.94
N ALA A 60 14.37 -24.92 12.49
CA ALA A 60 14.22 -25.17 13.92
C ALA A 60 14.10 -23.88 14.75
N VAL A 61 13.33 -22.89 14.25
CA VAL A 61 13.11 -21.60 14.92
C VAL A 61 11.69 -21.51 15.52
N PRO A 62 11.53 -20.85 16.67
CA PRO A 62 10.22 -20.64 17.27
C PRO A 62 9.35 -19.69 16.41
N ALA A 63 8.03 -19.74 16.62
CA ALA A 63 7.05 -18.90 15.89
C ALA A 63 7.37 -17.41 16.00
N THR A 64 7.80 -16.94 17.16
CA THR A 64 8.22 -15.56 17.40
C THR A 64 9.37 -15.11 16.51
N SER A 65 10.36 -15.98 16.27
CA SER A 65 11.45 -15.69 15.33
C SER A 65 10.97 -15.73 13.89
N ALA A 66 10.16 -16.72 13.52
CA ALA A 66 9.65 -16.86 12.15
C ALA A 66 8.77 -15.70 11.72
N GLN A 67 8.03 -15.11 12.64
CA GLN A 67 7.19 -13.92 12.40
C GLN A 67 8.00 -12.70 11.95
N TRP A 68 9.27 -12.62 12.33
CA TRP A 68 10.17 -11.57 11.87
C TRP A 68 10.34 -11.50 10.36
N LEU A 69 10.10 -12.60 9.62
CA LEU A 69 10.13 -12.57 8.15
C LEU A 69 9.07 -11.62 7.56
N SER A 70 7.91 -11.53 8.17
CA SER A 70 6.87 -10.57 7.79
C SER A 70 7.07 -9.20 8.45
N THR A 71 7.40 -9.18 9.74
CA THR A 71 7.59 -7.93 10.50
C THR A 71 8.76 -7.10 9.96
N ALA A 72 9.92 -7.71 9.68
CA ALA A 72 11.06 -6.98 9.11
C ALA A 72 10.78 -6.45 7.70
N PHE A 73 10.00 -7.20 6.90
CA PHE A 73 9.56 -6.75 5.59
C PHE A 73 8.67 -5.50 5.70
N MET A 74 7.61 -5.55 6.52
CA MET A 74 6.70 -4.42 6.75
C MET A 74 7.42 -3.21 7.37
N LEU A 75 8.33 -3.48 8.31
CA LEU A 75 9.15 -2.45 8.95
C LEU A 75 10.07 -1.75 7.93
N THR A 76 10.71 -2.51 7.06
CA THR A 76 11.55 -1.95 5.98
C THR A 76 10.71 -1.10 5.05
N MET A 77 9.51 -1.54 4.68
CA MET A 77 8.59 -0.73 3.86
C MET A 77 8.22 0.57 4.57
N ALA A 78 7.86 0.52 5.85
CA ALA A 78 7.50 1.70 6.64
C ALA A 78 8.65 2.73 6.72
N VAL A 79 9.90 2.25 6.76
CA VAL A 79 11.11 3.08 6.78
C VAL A 79 11.43 3.67 5.40
N VAL A 80 11.29 2.90 4.34
CA VAL A 80 11.73 3.30 2.98
C VAL A 80 10.68 4.15 2.26
N ILE A 81 9.38 3.86 2.40
CA ILE A 81 8.31 4.57 1.68
C ILE A 81 8.38 6.10 1.88
N PRO A 82 8.58 6.66 3.08
CA PRO A 82 8.67 8.10 3.26
C PRO A 82 9.79 8.78 2.45
N ALA A 83 10.91 8.06 2.24
CA ALA A 83 12.04 8.57 1.46
C ALA A 83 11.79 8.52 -0.06
N THR A 84 10.81 7.75 -0.52
CA THR A 84 10.51 7.61 -1.97
C THR A 84 10.05 8.91 -2.59
N GLY A 85 9.40 9.81 -1.84
CA GLY A 85 8.99 11.13 -2.33
C GLY A 85 10.17 11.96 -2.85
N TRP A 86 11.25 12.04 -2.07
CA TRP A 86 12.50 12.67 -2.46
C TRP A 86 13.23 11.86 -3.55
N PHE A 87 13.31 10.54 -3.39
CA PHE A 87 14.01 9.64 -4.30
C PHE A 87 13.48 9.72 -5.74
N LEU A 88 12.16 9.65 -5.91
CA LEU A 88 11.51 9.68 -7.23
C LEU A 88 11.59 11.05 -7.92
N GLN A 89 11.82 12.12 -7.19
CA GLN A 89 12.08 13.43 -7.79
C GLN A 89 13.54 13.60 -8.25
N ARG A 90 14.46 12.85 -7.65
CA ARG A 90 15.89 12.99 -7.93
C ARG A 90 16.40 12.02 -8.99
N VAL A 91 15.76 10.87 -9.07
CA VAL A 91 16.22 9.78 -9.93
C VAL A 91 15.26 9.66 -11.13
N ARG A 92 15.82 9.48 -12.31
CA ARG A 92 15.04 9.23 -13.54
C ARG A 92 14.15 8.01 -13.34
N THR A 93 12.95 8.03 -13.91
CA THR A 93 11.93 6.98 -13.76
C THR A 93 12.48 5.59 -14.09
N ARG A 94 13.22 5.47 -15.19
CA ARG A 94 13.84 4.21 -15.60
C ARG A 94 14.88 3.72 -14.58
N THR A 95 15.71 4.61 -14.05
CA THR A 95 16.71 4.27 -13.03
C THR A 95 16.05 3.88 -11.71
N ALA A 96 14.99 4.59 -11.29
CA ALA A 96 14.23 4.26 -10.09
C ALA A 96 13.61 2.86 -10.19
N TYR A 97 13.03 2.53 -11.35
CA TYR A 97 12.50 1.21 -11.63
C TYR A 97 13.59 0.13 -11.62
N ALA A 98 14.73 0.41 -12.25
CA ALA A 98 15.88 -0.52 -12.28
C ALA A 98 16.39 -0.84 -10.87
N LEU A 99 16.53 0.18 -10.04
CA LEU A 99 16.97 0.01 -8.64
C LEU A 99 15.93 -0.78 -7.83
N ALA A 100 14.64 -0.44 -7.96
CA ALA A 100 13.56 -1.14 -7.26
C ALA A 100 13.49 -2.62 -7.64
N MET A 101 13.45 -2.93 -8.94
CA MET A 101 13.42 -4.32 -9.44
C MET A 101 14.74 -5.04 -9.18
N GLY A 102 15.87 -4.35 -9.27
CA GLY A 102 17.18 -4.92 -8.94
C GLY A 102 17.28 -5.35 -7.47
N LEU A 103 16.87 -4.50 -6.53
CA LEU A 103 16.79 -4.86 -5.10
C LEU A 103 15.81 -6.01 -4.87
N PHE A 104 14.63 -5.95 -5.49
CA PHE A 104 13.64 -7.02 -5.37
C PHE A 104 14.17 -8.36 -5.89
N LEU A 105 14.78 -8.39 -7.08
CA LEU A 105 15.37 -9.59 -7.68
C LEU A 105 16.53 -10.12 -6.86
N THR A 106 17.42 -9.25 -6.39
CA THR A 106 18.55 -9.63 -5.53
C THR A 106 18.04 -10.25 -4.23
N GLY A 107 17.09 -9.60 -3.55
CA GLY A 107 16.48 -10.14 -2.34
C GLY A 107 15.76 -11.47 -2.61
N THR A 108 15.06 -11.61 -3.74
CA THR A 108 14.38 -12.85 -4.13
C THR A 108 15.37 -13.99 -4.40
N ALA A 109 16.48 -13.71 -5.10
CA ALA A 109 17.54 -14.68 -5.36
C ALA A 109 18.23 -15.13 -4.06
N LEU A 110 18.58 -14.18 -3.18
CA LEU A 110 19.15 -14.48 -1.87
C LEU A 110 18.18 -15.32 -1.02
N ALA A 111 16.88 -15.02 -1.05
CA ALA A 111 15.88 -15.79 -0.34
C ALA A 111 15.76 -17.22 -0.88
N ALA A 112 15.75 -17.40 -2.21
CA ALA A 112 15.74 -18.73 -2.85
C ALA A 112 16.96 -19.58 -2.47
N ALA A 113 18.13 -18.96 -2.33
CA ALA A 113 19.40 -19.61 -2.01
C ALA A 113 19.70 -19.65 -0.50
N ALA A 114 18.84 -19.10 0.38
CA ALA A 114 19.14 -18.92 1.79
C ALA A 114 19.45 -20.25 2.52
N PRO A 115 20.68 -20.41 3.06
CA PRO A 115 21.06 -21.62 3.80
C PRO A 115 20.65 -21.57 5.26
N THR A 116 20.41 -20.36 5.82
CA THR A 116 20.08 -20.14 7.23
C THR A 116 18.97 -19.11 7.38
N PHE A 117 18.27 -19.15 8.52
CA PHE A 117 17.20 -18.20 8.82
C PHE A 117 17.65 -16.72 8.80
N PRO A 118 18.80 -16.32 9.39
CA PRO A 118 19.27 -14.94 9.30
C PRO A 118 19.53 -14.45 7.87
N VAL A 119 20.03 -15.33 6.99
CA VAL A 119 20.23 -14.99 5.56
C VAL A 119 18.88 -14.75 4.88
N LEU A 120 17.88 -15.59 5.15
CA LEU A 120 16.52 -15.41 4.65
C LEU A 120 15.92 -14.10 5.16
N LEU A 121 16.11 -13.78 6.43
CA LEU A 121 15.63 -12.52 7.02
C LEU A 121 16.28 -11.31 6.35
N GLY A 122 17.61 -11.32 6.16
CA GLY A 122 18.32 -10.25 5.44
C GLY A 122 17.87 -10.12 3.99
N ALA A 123 17.64 -11.24 3.30
CA ALA A 123 17.08 -11.26 1.95
C ALA A 123 15.69 -10.59 1.87
N ARG A 124 14.84 -10.80 2.87
CA ARG A 124 13.52 -10.16 2.99
C ARG A 124 13.62 -8.63 3.19
N VAL A 125 14.60 -8.17 3.96
CA VAL A 125 14.86 -6.72 4.12
C VAL A 125 15.28 -6.10 2.79
N VAL A 126 16.21 -6.71 2.05
CA VAL A 126 16.63 -6.24 0.72
C VAL A 126 15.44 -6.21 -0.26
N GLN A 127 14.64 -7.27 -0.28
CA GLN A 127 13.46 -7.40 -1.12
C GLN A 127 12.41 -6.31 -0.82
N ALA A 128 12.14 -6.03 0.47
CA ALA A 128 11.22 -5.00 0.92
C ALA A 128 11.66 -3.60 0.50
N GLY A 129 12.97 -3.32 0.47
CA GLY A 129 13.50 -2.05 -0.02
C GLY A 129 13.11 -1.78 -1.48
N GLY A 130 13.16 -2.80 -2.34
CA GLY A 130 12.68 -2.70 -3.73
C GLY A 130 11.16 -2.56 -3.80
N THR A 131 10.43 -3.36 -3.03
CA THR A 131 8.95 -3.32 -2.96
C THR A 131 8.42 -1.94 -2.59
N ALA A 132 9.03 -1.29 -1.60
CA ALA A 132 8.62 0.01 -1.08
C ALA A 132 8.61 1.13 -2.14
N VAL A 133 9.44 1.03 -3.16
CA VAL A 133 9.54 2.02 -4.25
C VAL A 133 8.46 1.79 -5.33
N MET A 134 8.03 0.55 -5.54
CA MET A 134 7.19 0.19 -6.70
C MET A 134 5.85 0.92 -6.72
N MET A 135 5.15 0.98 -5.58
CA MET A 135 3.83 1.61 -5.50
C MET A 135 3.87 3.13 -5.69
N PRO A 136 4.73 3.90 -4.98
CA PRO A 136 4.92 5.31 -5.26
C PRO A 136 5.36 5.61 -6.69
N LEU A 137 6.22 4.77 -7.28
CA LEU A 137 6.65 4.90 -8.66
C LEU A 137 5.48 4.73 -9.64
N LEU A 138 4.67 3.67 -9.46
CA LEU A 138 3.47 3.43 -10.27
C LEU A 138 2.51 4.61 -10.19
N MET A 139 2.19 5.09 -8.97
CA MET A 139 1.27 6.19 -8.75
C MET A 139 1.76 7.49 -9.37
N THR A 140 3.02 7.84 -9.15
CA THR A 140 3.63 9.06 -9.71
C THR A 140 3.64 9.02 -11.24
N THR A 141 4.04 7.88 -11.82
CA THR A 141 4.07 7.69 -13.28
C THR A 141 2.66 7.78 -13.87
N MET A 142 1.67 7.14 -13.22
CA MET A 142 0.27 7.21 -13.63
C MET A 142 -0.25 8.65 -13.61
N MET A 143 -0.02 9.39 -12.52
CA MET A 143 -0.49 10.78 -12.40
C MET A 143 0.15 11.71 -13.44
N THR A 144 1.37 11.42 -13.87
CA THR A 144 2.10 12.22 -14.85
C THR A 144 1.73 11.90 -16.30
N LEU A 145 1.51 10.61 -16.62
CA LEU A 145 1.29 10.18 -18.01
C LEU A 145 -0.20 10.09 -18.40
N VAL A 146 -1.10 9.90 -17.43
CA VAL A 146 -2.53 9.67 -17.71
C VAL A 146 -3.30 10.98 -17.64
N ALA A 147 -4.05 11.24 -18.71
CA ALA A 147 -4.95 12.38 -18.75
C ALA A 147 -5.96 12.32 -17.59
N PRO A 148 -6.32 13.46 -16.95
CA PRO A 148 -7.21 13.49 -15.80
C PRO A 148 -8.52 12.72 -15.99
N LYS A 149 -9.10 12.74 -17.18
CA LYS A 149 -10.37 12.06 -17.54
C LYS A 149 -10.29 10.52 -17.53
N ASP A 150 -9.07 9.93 -17.64
CA ASP A 150 -8.86 8.49 -17.73
C ASP A 150 -8.18 7.91 -16.47
N ARG A 151 -7.87 8.73 -15.47
CA ARG A 151 -7.15 8.33 -14.25
C ARG A 151 -7.91 7.29 -13.45
N GLY A 152 -9.23 7.41 -13.35
CA GLY A 152 -10.08 6.45 -12.64
C GLY A 152 -10.03 5.07 -13.27
N ARG A 153 -10.11 4.99 -14.61
CA ARG A 153 -10.01 3.72 -15.33
C ARG A 153 -8.65 3.03 -15.09
N VAL A 154 -7.56 3.79 -15.14
CA VAL A 154 -6.22 3.24 -14.89
C VAL A 154 -6.06 2.84 -13.42
N MET A 155 -6.55 3.65 -12.49
CA MET A 155 -6.54 3.32 -11.07
C MET A 155 -7.36 2.08 -10.75
N GLY A 156 -8.47 1.86 -11.45
CA GLY A 156 -9.23 0.62 -11.35
C GLY A 156 -8.40 -0.63 -11.70
N ASN A 157 -7.52 -0.55 -12.71
CA ASN A 157 -6.59 -1.64 -13.02
C ASN A 157 -5.52 -1.82 -11.92
N VAL A 158 -5.09 -0.75 -11.29
CA VAL A 158 -4.19 -0.82 -10.12
C VAL A 158 -4.88 -1.50 -8.94
N THR A 159 -6.15 -1.14 -8.67
CA THR A 159 -6.96 -1.78 -7.63
C THR A 159 -7.15 -3.27 -7.90
N LEU A 160 -7.34 -3.68 -9.18
CA LEU A 160 -7.38 -5.10 -9.55
C LEU A 160 -6.12 -5.83 -9.09
N VAL A 161 -4.95 -5.28 -9.38
CA VAL A 161 -3.66 -5.87 -8.98
C VAL A 161 -3.51 -5.93 -7.46
N MET A 162 -3.82 -4.83 -6.78
CA MET A 162 -3.73 -4.74 -5.31
C MET A 162 -4.64 -5.74 -4.58
N SER A 163 -5.74 -6.15 -5.21
CA SER A 163 -6.72 -7.04 -4.59
C SER A 163 -6.52 -8.50 -4.99
N VAL A 164 -6.23 -8.76 -6.28
CA VAL A 164 -6.07 -10.11 -6.81
C VAL A 164 -4.77 -10.75 -6.32
N ALA A 165 -3.69 -9.99 -6.18
CA ALA A 165 -2.42 -10.52 -5.69
C ALA A 165 -2.53 -11.12 -4.27
N PRO A 166 -3.07 -10.41 -3.25
CA PRO A 166 -3.32 -11.01 -1.94
C PRO A 166 -4.32 -12.17 -1.96
N ALA A 167 -5.36 -12.09 -2.81
CA ALA A 167 -6.36 -13.15 -2.90
C ALA A 167 -5.79 -14.46 -3.46
N LEU A 168 -4.88 -14.38 -4.43
CA LEU A 168 -4.21 -15.53 -5.01
C LEU A 168 -3.04 -16.05 -4.17
N GLY A 169 -2.45 -15.21 -3.32
CA GLY A 169 -1.27 -15.54 -2.52
C GLY A 169 -1.37 -16.87 -1.78
N PRO A 170 -2.40 -17.09 -0.95
CA PRO A 170 -2.58 -18.35 -0.22
C PRO A 170 -2.71 -19.58 -1.13
N ALA A 171 -3.45 -19.48 -2.23
CA ALA A 171 -3.65 -20.58 -3.18
C ALA A 171 -2.35 -20.94 -3.92
N VAL A 172 -1.64 -19.95 -4.44
CA VAL A 172 -0.34 -20.12 -5.11
C VAL A 172 0.69 -20.68 -4.14
N SER A 173 0.75 -20.14 -2.93
CA SER A 173 1.65 -20.63 -1.87
C SER A 173 1.34 -22.08 -1.51
N GLY A 174 0.07 -22.41 -1.28
CA GLY A 174 -0.35 -23.77 -0.95
C GLY A 174 0.05 -24.77 -2.02
N LEU A 175 -0.16 -24.45 -3.31
CA LEU A 175 0.25 -25.28 -4.44
C LEU A 175 1.77 -25.48 -4.48
N LEU A 176 2.54 -24.41 -4.40
CA LEU A 176 3.99 -24.48 -4.48
C LEU A 176 4.60 -25.28 -3.31
N LEU A 177 4.03 -25.14 -2.12
CA LEU A 177 4.46 -25.90 -0.94
C LEU A 177 4.12 -27.40 -1.03
N GLN A 178 3.08 -27.79 -1.76
CA GLN A 178 2.77 -29.19 -2.05
C GLN A 178 3.74 -29.81 -3.06
N LEU A 179 4.19 -29.02 -4.05
CA LEU A 179 5.09 -29.50 -5.11
C LEU A 179 6.55 -29.70 -4.62
N GLY A 180 6.95 -29.09 -3.51
CA GLY A 180 8.33 -29.26 -3.04
C GLY A 180 8.76 -28.31 -1.93
N SER A 181 10.02 -27.88 -1.97
CA SER A 181 10.61 -26.98 -0.97
C SER A 181 9.97 -25.59 -1.00
N TRP A 182 9.93 -24.90 0.15
CA TRP A 182 9.55 -23.50 0.24
C TRP A 182 10.38 -22.57 -0.67
N ARG A 183 11.58 -22.99 -1.06
CA ARG A 183 12.44 -22.29 -2.01
C ARG A 183 11.78 -22.11 -3.36
N LEU A 184 10.84 -23.00 -3.75
CA LEU A 184 10.06 -22.88 -4.99
C LEU A 184 9.25 -21.60 -5.04
N ILE A 185 8.81 -21.07 -3.90
CA ILE A 185 8.09 -19.78 -3.84
C ILE A 185 8.92 -18.67 -4.49
N PHE A 186 10.20 -18.59 -4.11
CA PHE A 186 11.11 -17.58 -4.65
C PHE A 186 11.62 -17.94 -6.05
N ALA A 187 11.89 -19.23 -6.30
CA ALA A 187 12.39 -19.71 -7.57
C ALA A 187 11.39 -19.50 -8.73
N VAL A 188 10.08 -19.56 -8.47
CA VAL A 188 9.04 -19.27 -9.46
C VAL A 188 8.88 -17.76 -9.67
N VAL A 189 8.94 -16.97 -8.60
CA VAL A 189 8.81 -15.50 -8.68
C VAL A 189 10.01 -14.88 -9.40
N LEU A 190 11.22 -15.42 -9.22
CA LEU A 190 12.45 -14.87 -9.75
C LEU A 190 12.45 -14.70 -11.29
N PRO A 191 12.12 -15.71 -12.12
CA PRO A 191 12.06 -15.54 -13.57
C PRO A 191 10.93 -14.60 -14.01
N ILE A 192 9.77 -14.64 -13.35
CA ILE A 192 8.65 -13.75 -13.66
C ILE A 192 9.03 -12.28 -13.40
N ALA A 193 9.63 -12.01 -12.23
CA ALA A 193 10.14 -10.70 -11.88
C ALA A 193 11.31 -10.28 -12.78
N GLY A 194 12.17 -11.20 -13.20
CA GLY A 194 13.26 -10.97 -14.14
C GLY A 194 12.76 -10.53 -15.52
N VAL A 195 11.76 -11.23 -16.04
CA VAL A 195 11.14 -10.90 -17.34
C VAL A 195 10.43 -9.53 -17.24
N THR A 196 9.61 -9.31 -16.22
CA THR A 196 8.92 -8.01 -16.05
C THR A 196 9.92 -6.88 -15.81
N GLY A 197 10.99 -7.12 -15.06
CA GLY A 197 12.08 -6.19 -14.83
C GLY A 197 12.78 -5.79 -16.13
N LEU A 198 13.13 -6.77 -16.99
CA LEU A 198 13.76 -6.53 -18.28
C LEU A 198 12.84 -5.80 -19.24
N LEU A 199 11.57 -6.19 -19.33
CA LEU A 199 10.57 -5.51 -20.15
C LEU A 199 10.39 -4.05 -19.71
N GLY A 200 10.35 -3.79 -18.40
CA GLY A 200 10.26 -2.44 -17.88
C GLY A 200 11.49 -1.60 -18.21
N MET A 201 12.69 -2.17 -18.10
CA MET A 201 13.92 -1.49 -18.47
C MET A 201 13.95 -1.07 -19.95
N ARG A 202 13.26 -1.81 -20.82
CA ARG A 202 13.18 -1.50 -22.26
C ARG A 202 12.05 -0.52 -22.60
N ALA A 203 10.93 -0.61 -21.90
CA ALA A 203 9.72 0.14 -22.21
C ALA A 203 9.58 1.47 -21.44
N LEU A 204 10.14 1.56 -20.21
CA LEU A 204 10.05 2.80 -19.45
C LEU A 204 10.90 3.91 -20.07
N VAL A 205 10.33 5.09 -20.09
CA VAL A 205 10.97 6.34 -20.53
C VAL A 205 11.16 7.22 -19.31
N ASP A 206 12.19 8.03 -19.35
CA ASP A 206 12.42 9.00 -18.29
C ASP A 206 11.38 10.13 -18.37
N ILE A 207 10.74 10.43 -17.25
CA ILE A 207 9.66 11.40 -17.13
C ILE A 207 10.13 12.50 -16.19
N GLY A 208 10.11 13.75 -16.68
CA GLY A 208 10.55 14.92 -15.92
C GLY A 208 12.06 15.05 -15.80
N GLU A 209 12.49 16.20 -15.29
CA GLU A 209 13.91 16.47 -15.02
C GLU A 209 14.22 16.18 -13.53
N PRO A 210 15.36 15.50 -13.23
CA PRO A 210 15.75 15.21 -11.87
C PRO A 210 16.04 16.49 -11.09
N SER A 211 15.45 16.62 -9.89
CA SER A 211 15.74 17.69 -8.95
C SER A 211 17.17 17.61 -8.42
N SER A 212 17.79 18.76 -8.16
CA SER A 212 19.14 18.84 -7.59
C SER A 212 19.18 18.89 -6.06
N THR A 213 18.04 18.73 -5.37
CA THR A 213 17.96 18.85 -3.91
C THR A 213 18.80 17.79 -3.20
N ARG A 214 19.58 18.20 -2.19
CA ARG A 214 20.42 17.28 -1.40
C ARG A 214 19.57 16.51 -0.39
N ILE A 215 19.94 15.25 -0.13
CA ILE A 215 19.31 14.44 0.90
C ILE A 215 19.59 15.01 2.29
N ASP A 216 18.56 15.10 3.12
CA ASP A 216 18.69 15.50 4.52
C ASP A 216 18.77 14.23 5.40
N LEU A 217 20.00 13.79 5.72
CA LEU A 217 20.25 12.59 6.51
C LEU A 217 19.52 12.58 7.87
N PRO A 218 19.46 13.67 8.65
CA PRO A 218 18.68 13.67 9.89
C PRO A 218 17.19 13.42 9.67
N SER A 219 16.61 13.88 8.54
CA SER A 219 15.22 13.55 8.19
C SER A 219 15.05 12.07 7.88
N VAL A 220 16.01 11.44 7.21
CA VAL A 220 15.99 10.00 6.95
C VAL A 220 16.02 9.21 8.26
N VAL A 221 16.91 9.58 9.17
CA VAL A 221 17.02 8.93 10.49
C VAL A 221 15.73 9.09 11.30
N LEU A 222 15.20 10.32 11.41
CA LEU A 222 13.95 10.58 12.14
C LEU A 222 12.77 9.85 11.52
N SER A 223 12.68 9.78 10.19
CA SER A 223 11.65 9.03 9.48
C SER A 223 11.78 7.54 9.76
N ALA A 224 12.98 6.98 9.63
CA ALA A 224 13.24 5.56 9.85
C ALA A 224 12.90 5.14 11.29
N PHE A 225 13.40 5.89 12.28
CA PHE A 225 13.07 5.64 13.68
C PHE A 225 11.59 5.87 13.97
N GLY A 226 11.03 6.97 13.46
CA GLY A 226 9.65 7.34 13.73
C GLY A 226 8.64 6.32 13.19
N PHE A 227 8.68 6.05 11.88
CA PHE A 227 7.79 5.06 11.27
C PHE A 227 8.11 3.64 11.74
N GLY A 228 9.41 3.30 11.85
CA GLY A 228 9.85 2.00 12.32
C GLY A 228 9.39 1.70 13.74
N ALA A 229 9.67 2.59 14.70
CA ALA A 229 9.24 2.42 16.09
C ALA A 229 7.71 2.43 16.23
N LEU A 230 7.02 3.29 15.47
CA LEU A 230 5.55 3.34 15.50
C LEU A 230 4.92 2.03 15.03
N VAL A 231 5.33 1.53 13.86
CA VAL A 231 4.79 0.28 13.30
C VAL A 231 5.16 -0.92 14.18
N TYR A 232 6.41 -0.99 14.65
CA TYR A 232 6.85 -2.08 15.54
C TYR A 232 6.10 -2.07 16.89
N GLY A 233 5.99 -0.88 17.51
CA GLY A 233 5.28 -0.72 18.78
C GLY A 233 3.80 -1.04 18.67
N LEU A 234 3.12 -0.56 17.61
CA LEU A 234 1.72 -0.89 17.34
C LEU A 234 1.53 -2.39 17.09
N SER A 235 2.41 -3.03 16.32
CA SER A 235 2.35 -4.48 16.10
C SER A 235 2.49 -5.25 17.42
N GLY A 236 3.40 -4.83 18.30
CA GLY A 236 3.58 -5.44 19.62
C GLY A 236 2.39 -5.24 20.56
N LEU A 237 1.69 -4.10 20.48
CA LEU A 237 0.41 -3.91 21.19
C LEU A 237 -0.66 -4.88 20.69
N GLY A 238 -0.67 -5.17 19.39
CA GLY A 238 -1.59 -6.12 18.78
C GLY A 238 -1.33 -7.58 19.13
N ASP A 239 -0.13 -7.95 19.60
CA ASP A 239 0.20 -9.34 19.96
C ASP A 239 -0.54 -9.87 21.19
N GLY A 240 -1.27 -9.01 21.92
CA GLY A 240 -2.08 -9.40 23.08
C GLY A 240 -1.27 -10.03 24.22
N GLY A 241 0.00 -9.66 24.36
CA GLY A 241 0.90 -10.20 25.39
C GLY A 241 1.46 -11.58 25.10
N ARG A 242 1.26 -12.14 23.90
CA ARG A 242 1.77 -13.46 23.50
C ARG A 242 3.29 -13.47 23.29
N ALA A 243 3.88 -12.35 22.95
CA ALA A 243 5.33 -12.20 22.83
C ALA A 243 5.91 -11.50 24.07
N SER A 244 6.99 -12.05 24.63
CA SER A 244 7.76 -11.38 25.68
C SER A 244 8.60 -10.29 25.04
N HIS A 245 8.20 -9.03 25.21
CA HIS A 245 8.96 -7.89 24.72
C HIS A 245 9.91 -7.37 25.80
N SER A 246 11.19 -7.24 25.48
CA SER A 246 12.18 -6.66 26.41
C SER A 246 11.89 -5.20 26.75
N VAL A 247 11.18 -4.48 25.86
CA VAL A 247 10.74 -3.09 26.03
C VAL A 247 9.23 -3.04 25.83
N PRO A 248 8.48 -2.35 26.72
CA PRO A 248 7.02 -2.24 26.58
C PRO A 248 6.62 -1.66 25.22
N PRO A 249 5.74 -2.31 24.43
CA PRO A 249 5.33 -1.83 23.11
C PRO A 249 4.74 -0.41 23.12
N ALA A 250 4.05 -0.04 24.20
CA ALA A 250 3.52 1.31 24.40
C ALA A 250 4.62 2.37 24.45
N LEU A 251 5.76 2.08 25.09
CA LEU A 251 6.91 2.98 25.13
C LEU A 251 7.53 3.14 23.75
N VAL A 252 7.69 2.03 23.01
CA VAL A 252 8.21 2.07 21.63
C VAL A 252 7.28 2.87 20.72
N THR A 253 5.96 2.68 20.86
CA THR A 253 4.96 3.48 20.14
C THR A 253 5.08 4.97 20.46
N ALA A 254 5.21 5.33 21.75
CA ALA A 254 5.37 6.72 22.17
C ALA A 254 6.67 7.35 21.60
N VAL A 255 7.78 6.63 21.63
CA VAL A 255 9.04 7.06 21.01
C VAL A 255 8.85 7.28 19.50
N GLY A 256 8.14 6.38 18.81
CA GLY A 256 7.80 6.53 17.40
C GLY A 256 7.00 7.81 17.10
N VAL A 257 5.98 8.09 17.92
CA VAL A 257 5.15 9.30 17.79
C VAL A 257 6.00 10.57 18.00
N VAL A 258 6.84 10.61 19.04
CA VAL A 258 7.74 11.75 19.30
C VAL A 258 8.73 11.96 18.16
N ALA A 259 9.33 10.90 17.64
CA ALA A 259 10.24 10.96 16.50
C ALA A 259 9.54 11.46 15.23
N LEU A 260 8.30 11.04 14.96
CA LEU A 260 7.50 11.52 13.83
C LEU A 260 7.07 12.97 14.01
N ALA A 261 6.76 13.42 15.22
CA ALA A 261 6.53 14.84 15.49
C ALA A 261 7.77 15.67 15.19
N GLY A 262 8.94 15.22 15.66
CA GLY A 262 10.23 15.83 15.35
C GLY A 262 10.52 15.84 13.85
N PHE A 263 10.24 14.74 13.15
CA PHE A 263 10.33 14.64 11.69
C PHE A 263 9.43 15.68 11.01
N ALA A 264 8.15 15.76 11.39
CA ALA A 264 7.19 16.69 10.80
C ALA A 264 7.62 18.15 10.98
N VAL A 265 8.05 18.55 12.20
CA VAL A 265 8.59 19.88 12.47
C VAL A 265 9.81 20.17 11.58
N ARG A 266 10.71 19.18 11.43
CA ARG A 266 11.87 19.33 10.56
C ARG A 266 11.48 19.50 9.09
N GLN A 267 10.53 18.69 8.58
CA GLN A 267 10.06 18.84 7.20
C GLN A 267 9.50 20.23 6.94
N VAL A 268 8.66 20.76 7.85
CA VAL A 268 8.09 22.11 7.72
C VAL A 268 9.19 23.19 7.68
N ARG A 269 10.25 23.03 8.47
CA ARG A 269 11.39 23.95 8.43
C ARG A 269 12.18 23.87 7.11
N LEU A 270 12.37 22.67 6.57
CA LEU A 270 13.11 22.44 5.32
C LEU A 270 12.35 22.92 4.08
N GLN A 271 11.02 23.03 4.13
CA GLN A 271 10.21 23.58 3.03
C GLN A 271 10.60 25.02 2.66
N ARG A 272 11.21 25.77 3.58
CA ARG A 272 11.65 27.16 3.37
C ARG A 272 13.01 27.31 2.69
N GLY A 273 13.72 26.21 2.38
CA GLY A 273 15.07 26.32 1.83
C GLY A 273 15.59 25.08 1.11
N LYS A 274 16.07 24.06 1.82
CA LYS A 274 16.86 22.95 1.28
C LYS A 274 16.05 21.85 0.56
N GLY A 275 14.74 21.93 0.56
CA GLY A 275 13.83 20.87 0.08
C GLY A 275 13.64 19.76 1.14
N PRO A 276 12.39 19.40 1.46
CA PRO A 276 12.06 18.37 2.43
C PRO A 276 12.29 16.97 1.85
N LEU A 277 12.51 15.97 2.72
CA LEU A 277 12.48 14.55 2.35
C LEU A 277 11.04 14.13 1.95
N LEU A 278 10.06 14.61 2.72
CA LEU A 278 8.63 14.40 2.48
C LEU A 278 7.92 15.76 2.57
N ASP A 279 7.38 16.23 1.47
CA ASP A 279 6.76 17.55 1.42
C ASP A 279 5.35 17.53 2.02
N LEU A 280 5.24 18.04 3.26
CA LEU A 280 3.98 18.10 3.98
C LEU A 280 3.02 19.17 3.46
N ARG A 281 3.43 20.00 2.47
CA ARG A 281 2.49 20.89 1.77
C ARG A 281 1.39 20.12 1.07
N THR A 282 1.58 18.84 0.77
CA THR A 282 0.50 17.95 0.30
C THR A 282 -0.72 17.98 1.23
N LEU A 283 -0.49 18.10 2.55
CA LEU A 283 -1.56 18.14 3.56
C LEU A 283 -2.30 19.49 3.63
N THR A 284 -1.80 20.55 2.99
CA THR A 284 -2.52 21.84 2.90
C THR A 284 -3.63 21.81 1.86
N PHE A 285 -3.61 20.81 0.97
CA PHE A 285 -4.69 20.59 0.00
C PHE A 285 -5.83 19.83 0.67
N GLY A 286 -6.89 20.56 1.06
CA GLY A 286 -8.02 20.00 1.80
C GLY A 286 -8.60 18.71 1.19
N PRO A 287 -8.87 18.63 -0.13
CA PRO A 287 -9.38 17.39 -0.72
C PRO A 287 -8.40 16.22 -0.63
N PHE A 288 -7.09 16.46 -0.69
CA PHE A 288 -6.07 15.42 -0.46
C PHE A 288 -6.12 14.91 0.99
N THR A 289 -6.20 15.82 1.96
CA THR A 289 -6.24 15.48 3.39
C THR A 289 -7.50 14.71 3.76
N VAL A 290 -8.65 15.07 3.19
CA VAL A 290 -9.90 14.32 3.38
C VAL A 290 -9.80 12.92 2.76
N ALA A 291 -9.26 12.80 1.54
CA ALA A 291 -9.03 11.53 0.88
C ALA A 291 -8.07 10.65 1.70
N LEU A 292 -6.99 11.21 2.21
CA LEU A 292 -6.02 10.54 3.07
C LEU A 292 -6.65 10.05 4.37
N ALA A 293 -7.43 10.89 5.07
CA ALA A 293 -8.12 10.51 6.30
C ALA A 293 -9.10 9.36 6.06
N LEU A 294 -9.89 9.43 4.99
CA LEU A 294 -10.82 8.38 4.62
C LEU A 294 -10.09 7.07 4.28
N MET A 295 -9.01 7.15 3.51
CA MET A 295 -8.20 5.99 3.18
C MET A 295 -7.63 5.33 4.44
N CYS A 296 -7.03 6.10 5.35
CA CYS A 296 -6.48 5.56 6.60
C CYS A 296 -7.57 4.89 7.44
N THR A 297 -8.73 5.53 7.62
CA THR A 297 -9.83 5.00 8.42
C THR A 297 -10.41 3.72 7.81
N ALA A 298 -10.63 3.69 6.50
CA ALA A 298 -11.11 2.50 5.80
C ALA A 298 -10.07 1.37 5.82
N PHE A 299 -8.78 1.71 5.73
CA PHE A 299 -7.69 0.72 5.77
C PHE A 299 -7.53 0.11 7.17
N MET A 300 -7.68 0.91 8.23
CA MET A 300 -7.73 0.41 9.61
C MET A 300 -8.86 -0.60 9.81
N ALA A 301 -10.08 -0.27 9.35
CA ALA A 301 -11.23 -1.16 9.43
C ALA A 301 -11.02 -2.45 8.63
N MET A 302 -10.48 -2.34 7.41
CA MET A 302 -10.16 -3.48 6.55
C MET A 302 -9.14 -4.42 7.19
N MET A 303 -8.04 -3.90 7.73
CA MET A 303 -6.99 -4.72 8.36
C MET A 303 -7.52 -5.49 9.57
N GLY A 304 -8.38 -4.85 10.38
CA GLY A 304 -9.08 -5.54 11.46
C GLY A 304 -9.90 -6.73 10.96
N ALA A 305 -10.71 -6.53 9.92
CA ALA A 305 -11.51 -7.61 9.35
C ALA A 305 -10.66 -8.72 8.73
N MET A 306 -9.57 -8.37 8.05
CA MET A 306 -8.65 -9.35 7.44
C MET A 306 -7.97 -10.27 8.45
N ILE A 307 -7.82 -9.84 9.69
CA ILE A 307 -7.26 -10.68 10.77
C ILE A 307 -8.36 -11.47 11.47
N LEU A 308 -9.50 -10.83 11.77
CA LEU A 308 -10.56 -11.47 12.52
C LEU A 308 -11.31 -12.56 11.73
N LEU A 309 -11.50 -12.37 10.41
CA LEU A 309 -12.23 -13.34 9.59
C LEU A 309 -11.55 -14.72 9.53
N PRO A 310 -10.25 -14.84 9.22
CA PRO A 310 -9.57 -16.14 9.28
C PRO A 310 -9.60 -16.76 10.69
N LEU A 311 -9.41 -15.94 11.73
CA LEU A 311 -9.44 -16.40 13.12
C LEU A 311 -10.83 -16.96 13.49
N TYR A 312 -11.90 -16.24 13.13
CA TYR A 312 -13.27 -16.71 13.32
C TYR A 312 -13.55 -18.01 12.56
N LEU A 313 -13.18 -18.10 11.28
CA LEU A 313 -13.44 -19.26 10.46
C LEU A 313 -12.67 -20.50 10.91
N GLN A 314 -11.43 -20.33 11.37
CA GLN A 314 -10.58 -21.44 11.80
C GLN A 314 -10.84 -21.84 13.25
N ASP A 315 -10.86 -20.89 14.19
CA ASP A 315 -10.88 -21.18 15.62
C ASP A 315 -12.30 -21.27 16.21
N VAL A 316 -13.31 -20.63 15.56
CA VAL A 316 -14.70 -20.69 16.01
C VAL A 316 -15.54 -21.65 15.17
N LEU A 317 -15.39 -21.60 13.84
CA LEU A 317 -16.13 -22.52 12.94
C LEU A 317 -15.34 -23.79 12.60
N HIS A 318 -14.11 -23.95 13.09
CA HIS A 318 -13.23 -25.11 12.90
C HIS A 318 -12.98 -25.47 11.42
N LEU A 319 -12.97 -24.47 10.52
CA LEU A 319 -12.64 -24.70 9.12
C LEU A 319 -11.12 -24.90 8.96
N SER A 320 -10.74 -25.74 8.01
CA SER A 320 -9.33 -25.88 7.64
C SER A 320 -8.79 -24.56 7.05
N THR A 321 -7.47 -24.37 7.14
CA THR A 321 -6.79 -23.19 6.54
C THR A 321 -7.08 -23.09 5.03
N LEU A 322 -7.13 -24.24 4.34
CA LEU A 322 -7.47 -24.27 2.91
C LEU A 322 -8.91 -23.82 2.66
N SER A 323 -9.87 -24.36 3.42
CA SER A 323 -11.28 -23.97 3.30
C SER A 323 -11.49 -22.49 3.60
N THR A 324 -10.80 -21.96 4.61
CA THR A 324 -10.81 -20.54 4.95
C THR A 324 -10.28 -19.67 3.79
N GLY A 325 -9.15 -20.06 3.22
CA GLY A 325 -8.57 -19.35 2.07
C GLY A 325 -9.48 -19.35 0.85
N LEU A 326 -10.06 -20.52 0.52
CA LEU A 326 -11.00 -20.65 -0.59
C LEU A 326 -12.30 -19.87 -0.36
N LEU A 327 -12.76 -19.77 0.88
CA LEU A 327 -13.96 -19.01 1.25
C LEU A 327 -13.71 -17.49 1.17
N LEU A 328 -12.54 -17.01 1.50
CA LEU A 328 -12.21 -15.57 1.44
C LEU A 328 -11.73 -15.09 0.05
N MET A 329 -11.21 -16.00 -0.78
CA MET A 329 -10.69 -15.69 -2.12
C MET A 329 -11.70 -14.96 -3.03
N PRO A 330 -13.00 -15.35 -3.11
CA PRO A 330 -13.97 -14.67 -3.96
C PRO A 330 -14.14 -13.18 -3.63
N GLY A 331 -13.99 -12.77 -2.36
CA GLY A 331 -14.06 -11.38 -1.96
C GLY A 331 -12.92 -10.54 -2.59
N GLY A 332 -11.69 -11.02 -2.47
CA GLY A 332 -10.53 -10.35 -3.09
C GLY A 332 -10.61 -10.30 -4.61
N LEU A 333 -11.10 -11.39 -5.24
CA LEU A 333 -11.33 -11.43 -6.69
C LEU A 333 -12.43 -10.46 -7.11
N ALA A 334 -13.54 -10.39 -6.37
CA ALA A 334 -14.63 -9.44 -6.64
C ALA A 334 -14.15 -7.99 -6.56
N MET A 335 -13.40 -7.63 -5.52
CA MET A 335 -12.77 -6.31 -5.41
C MET A 335 -11.90 -6.01 -6.62
N GLY A 336 -11.07 -6.96 -7.04
CA GLY A 336 -10.17 -6.80 -8.18
C GLY A 336 -10.94 -6.63 -9.50
N VAL A 337 -11.82 -7.55 -9.84
CA VAL A 337 -12.60 -7.54 -11.09
C VAL A 337 -13.48 -6.29 -11.21
N LEU A 338 -14.04 -5.82 -10.09
CA LEU A 338 -14.84 -4.60 -10.06
C LEU A 338 -14.01 -3.32 -10.06
N GLY A 339 -12.72 -3.36 -9.73
CA GLY A 339 -11.83 -2.21 -9.76
C GLY A 339 -11.91 -1.38 -11.06
N PRO A 340 -11.73 -1.99 -12.25
CA PRO A 340 -11.86 -1.29 -13.53
C PRO A 340 -13.28 -0.75 -13.81
N VAL A 341 -14.31 -1.41 -13.29
CA VAL A 341 -15.70 -0.94 -13.41
C VAL A 341 -15.91 0.30 -12.55
N VAL A 342 -15.47 0.25 -11.29
CA VAL A 342 -15.52 1.38 -10.36
C VAL A 342 -14.68 2.56 -10.88
N GLY A 343 -13.51 2.28 -11.45
CA GLY A 343 -12.66 3.31 -12.06
C GLY A 343 -13.36 4.06 -13.19
N ARG A 344 -14.02 3.35 -14.10
CA ARG A 344 -14.82 3.97 -15.17
C ARG A 344 -16.04 4.70 -14.63
N ALA A 345 -16.67 4.17 -13.59
CA ALA A 345 -17.77 4.84 -12.92
C ALA A 345 -17.30 6.13 -12.25
N TYR A 346 -16.10 6.13 -11.64
CA TYR A 346 -15.50 7.35 -11.08
C TYR A 346 -15.27 8.42 -12.15
N ASP A 347 -14.71 8.06 -13.31
CA ASP A 347 -14.46 9.01 -14.40
C ASP A 347 -15.76 9.68 -14.91
N ARG A 348 -16.92 9.00 -14.75
CA ARG A 348 -18.24 9.52 -15.18
C ARG A 348 -19.02 10.22 -14.07
N LEU A 349 -19.00 9.68 -12.86
CA LEU A 349 -19.89 10.07 -11.76
C LEU A 349 -19.20 10.94 -10.71
N GLY A 350 -17.85 10.93 -10.67
CA GLY A 350 -17.04 11.55 -9.63
C GLY A 350 -16.96 10.73 -8.34
N ALA A 351 -16.11 11.19 -7.40
CA ALA A 351 -15.82 10.48 -6.15
C ALA A 351 -17.02 10.32 -5.20
N PRO A 352 -17.82 11.38 -4.87
CA PRO A 352 -18.84 11.29 -3.82
C PRO A 352 -19.89 10.21 -4.06
N ARG A 353 -20.31 10.06 -5.34
CA ARG A 353 -21.37 9.10 -5.73
C ARG A 353 -20.96 7.64 -5.57
N LEU A 354 -19.68 7.35 -5.45
CA LEU A 354 -19.16 6.00 -5.22
C LEU A 354 -18.70 5.82 -3.78
N VAL A 355 -18.00 6.81 -3.24
CA VAL A 355 -17.36 6.73 -1.92
C VAL A 355 -18.38 6.69 -0.78
N VAL A 356 -19.43 7.52 -0.86
CA VAL A 356 -20.46 7.57 0.19
C VAL A 356 -21.24 6.25 0.29
N PRO A 357 -21.84 5.71 -0.79
CA PRO A 357 -22.49 4.39 -0.68
C PRO A 357 -21.50 3.28 -0.35
N GLY A 358 -20.26 3.32 -0.85
CA GLY A 358 -19.21 2.37 -0.46
C GLY A 358 -18.95 2.38 1.04
N ALA A 359 -18.79 3.55 1.65
CA ALA A 359 -18.58 3.68 3.08
C ALA A 359 -19.78 3.19 3.92
N VAL A 360 -21.00 3.49 3.48
CA VAL A 360 -22.24 3.03 4.14
C VAL A 360 -22.33 1.50 4.08
N VAL A 361 -22.07 0.89 2.93
CA VAL A 361 -22.07 -0.58 2.78
C VAL A 361 -20.98 -1.22 3.63
N MET A 362 -19.77 -0.64 3.65
CA MET A 362 -18.68 -1.10 4.54
C MET A 362 -19.11 -1.07 6.02
N ALA A 363 -19.77 0.00 6.46
CA ALA A 363 -20.26 0.09 7.83
C ALA A 363 -21.35 -0.95 8.14
N ALA A 364 -22.26 -1.18 7.19
CA ALA A 364 -23.33 -2.18 7.34
C ALA A 364 -22.78 -3.61 7.42
N THR A 365 -21.81 -3.98 6.57
CA THR A 365 -21.18 -5.31 6.60
C THR A 365 -20.40 -5.53 7.89
N LEU A 366 -19.56 -4.58 8.30
CA LEU A 366 -18.83 -4.70 9.58
C LEU A 366 -19.78 -4.74 10.79
N ALA A 367 -20.90 -4.01 10.76
CA ALA A 367 -21.93 -4.11 11.77
C ALA A 367 -22.63 -5.47 11.77
N LEU A 368 -22.85 -6.08 10.59
CA LEU A 368 -23.40 -7.43 10.49
C LEU A 368 -22.44 -8.47 11.07
N LEU A 369 -21.14 -8.36 10.83
CA LEU A 369 -20.13 -9.24 11.42
C LEU A 369 -20.04 -9.16 12.95
N THR A 370 -20.56 -8.12 13.60
CA THR A 370 -20.67 -8.09 15.08
C THR A 370 -21.69 -9.11 15.63
N ARG A 371 -22.53 -9.67 14.77
CA ARG A 371 -23.60 -10.62 15.16
C ARG A 371 -23.24 -12.07 14.85
N VAL A 372 -22.03 -12.37 14.40
CA VAL A 372 -21.60 -13.74 14.13
C VAL A 372 -21.60 -14.58 15.40
N THR A 373 -21.94 -15.85 15.27
CA THR A 373 -22.03 -16.85 16.34
C THR A 373 -21.38 -18.16 15.88
N PRO A 374 -21.05 -19.10 16.77
CA PRO A 374 -20.53 -20.41 16.36
C PRO A 374 -21.46 -21.20 15.42
N GLN A 375 -22.73 -20.80 15.28
CA GLN A 375 -23.73 -21.43 14.41
C GLN A 375 -23.93 -20.66 13.09
N THR A 376 -23.23 -19.53 12.89
CA THR A 376 -23.34 -18.75 11.66
C THR A 376 -22.83 -19.54 10.46
N SER A 377 -23.64 -19.63 9.40
CA SER A 377 -23.23 -20.31 8.17
C SER A 377 -21.99 -19.68 7.53
N PRO A 378 -20.96 -20.45 7.16
CA PRO A 378 -19.79 -19.94 6.43
C PRO A 378 -20.16 -19.22 5.12
N TRP A 379 -21.25 -19.61 4.47
CA TRP A 379 -21.73 -18.98 3.23
C TRP A 379 -22.25 -17.56 3.46
N LEU A 380 -22.83 -17.29 4.64
CA LEU A 380 -23.23 -15.94 5.01
C LEU A 380 -21.98 -15.04 5.21
N VAL A 381 -20.95 -15.59 5.85
CA VAL A 381 -19.67 -14.88 6.04
C VAL A 381 -19.00 -14.60 4.69
N LEU A 382 -19.04 -15.57 3.76
CA LEU A 382 -18.57 -15.35 2.39
C LEU A 382 -19.31 -14.22 1.69
N ALA A 383 -20.66 -14.26 1.73
CA ALA A 383 -21.48 -13.23 1.09
C ALA A 383 -21.19 -11.84 1.66
N ASP A 384 -21.11 -11.72 2.98
CA ASP A 384 -20.77 -10.48 3.68
C ASP A 384 -19.35 -10.00 3.31
N HIS A 385 -18.37 -10.91 3.31
CA HIS A 385 -16.99 -10.58 2.92
C HIS A 385 -16.89 -10.10 1.47
N VAL A 386 -17.62 -10.71 0.53
CA VAL A 386 -17.66 -10.26 -0.86
C VAL A 386 -18.23 -8.84 -0.95
N VAL A 387 -19.33 -8.55 -0.25
CA VAL A 387 -19.93 -7.21 -0.21
C VAL A 387 -18.98 -6.20 0.43
N LEU A 388 -18.29 -6.57 1.51
CA LEU A 388 -17.27 -5.76 2.15
C LEU A 388 -16.14 -5.41 1.15
N MET A 389 -15.60 -6.38 0.44
CA MET A 389 -14.52 -6.17 -0.54
C MET A 389 -14.96 -5.29 -1.71
N VAL A 390 -16.21 -5.45 -2.19
CA VAL A 390 -16.80 -4.57 -3.21
C VAL A 390 -16.92 -3.13 -2.71
N SER A 391 -17.36 -2.95 -1.47
CA SER A 391 -17.48 -1.63 -0.86
C SER A 391 -16.11 -0.92 -0.74
N LEU A 392 -15.06 -1.67 -0.42
CA LEU A 392 -13.69 -1.14 -0.36
C LEU A 392 -13.17 -0.75 -1.76
N ALA A 393 -13.52 -1.48 -2.83
CA ALA A 393 -13.20 -1.05 -4.20
C ALA A 393 -13.84 0.31 -4.53
N MET A 394 -15.11 0.53 -4.09
CA MET A 394 -15.82 1.80 -4.27
C MET A 394 -15.23 2.95 -3.46
N ILE A 395 -14.43 2.67 -2.43
CA ILE A 395 -13.73 3.68 -1.63
C ILE A 395 -12.32 3.92 -2.19
N PHE A 396 -11.48 2.89 -2.29
CA PHE A 396 -10.06 3.05 -2.56
C PHE A 396 -9.77 3.61 -3.95
N THR A 397 -10.42 3.08 -5.00
CA THR A 397 -10.19 3.57 -6.37
C THR A 397 -10.45 5.08 -6.51
N PRO A 398 -11.63 5.61 -6.11
CA PRO A 398 -11.89 7.04 -6.17
C PRO A 398 -11.01 7.88 -5.23
N VAL A 399 -10.74 7.39 -4.02
CA VAL A 399 -9.97 8.12 -3.01
C VAL A 399 -8.52 8.33 -3.44
N PHE A 400 -7.86 7.29 -3.93
CA PHE A 400 -6.50 7.40 -4.49
C PHE A 400 -6.48 8.37 -5.68
N THR A 401 -7.43 8.24 -6.61
CA THR A 401 -7.47 9.06 -7.81
C THR A 401 -7.78 10.52 -7.48
N SER A 402 -8.83 10.80 -6.72
CA SER A 402 -9.25 12.17 -6.37
C SER A 402 -8.22 12.85 -5.48
N GLY A 403 -7.66 12.14 -4.50
CA GLY A 403 -6.67 12.68 -3.59
C GLY A 403 -5.39 13.14 -4.31
N LEU A 404 -4.81 12.29 -5.15
CA LEU A 404 -3.60 12.66 -5.89
C LEU A 404 -3.86 13.68 -6.99
N SER A 405 -5.05 13.68 -7.62
CA SER A 405 -5.37 14.57 -8.74
C SER A 405 -5.43 16.06 -8.39
N VAL A 406 -5.62 16.41 -7.12
CA VAL A 406 -5.65 17.82 -6.67
C VAL A 406 -4.27 18.39 -6.40
N LEU A 407 -3.25 17.54 -6.35
CA LEU A 407 -1.88 17.97 -6.13
C LEU A 407 -1.27 18.51 -7.44
N PRO A 408 -0.40 19.51 -7.38
CA PRO A 408 0.40 19.92 -8.53
C PRO A 408 1.43 18.83 -8.87
N PRO A 409 1.89 18.73 -10.13
CA PRO A 409 2.75 17.64 -10.61
C PRO A 409 4.01 17.40 -9.78
N HIS A 410 4.65 18.47 -9.29
CA HIS A 410 5.85 18.38 -8.45
C HIS A 410 5.59 17.76 -7.06
N LEU A 411 4.33 17.63 -6.62
CA LEU A 411 3.97 16.99 -5.35
C LEU A 411 3.45 15.55 -5.52
N TYR A 412 3.28 15.02 -6.73
CA TYR A 412 2.75 13.65 -6.92
C TYR A 412 3.58 12.58 -6.20
N ALA A 413 4.91 12.64 -6.30
CA ALA A 413 5.80 11.70 -5.62
C ALA A 413 5.68 11.80 -4.09
N HIS A 414 5.63 13.01 -3.56
CA HIS A 414 5.45 13.23 -2.11
C HIS A 414 4.04 12.82 -1.65
N GLY A 415 2.99 13.14 -2.41
CA GLY A 415 1.63 12.70 -2.12
C GLY A 415 1.51 11.18 -2.08
N SER A 416 2.08 10.48 -3.05
CA SER A 416 2.11 9.02 -3.08
C SER A 416 2.87 8.42 -1.90
N ALA A 417 4.00 9.04 -1.52
CA ALA A 417 4.78 8.61 -0.35
C ALA A 417 4.03 8.85 0.97
N VAL A 418 3.32 9.98 1.13
CA VAL A 418 2.46 10.27 2.29
C VAL A 418 1.34 9.24 2.39
N LEU A 419 0.62 8.97 1.28
CA LEU A 419 -0.44 7.96 1.22
C LEU A 419 0.10 6.58 1.63
N GLY A 420 1.19 6.13 1.03
CA GLY A 420 1.78 4.81 1.33
C GLY A 420 2.29 4.70 2.77
N SER A 421 2.96 5.73 3.29
CA SER A 421 3.48 5.74 4.67
C SER A 421 2.36 5.69 5.70
N LEU A 422 1.33 6.52 5.55
CA LEU A 422 0.20 6.55 6.47
C LEU A 422 -0.70 5.33 6.33
N GLN A 423 -0.76 4.71 5.14
CA GLN A 423 -1.42 3.42 4.95
C GLN A 423 -0.77 2.31 5.80
N GLN A 424 0.58 2.26 5.87
CA GLN A 424 1.28 1.29 6.72
C GLN A 424 1.02 1.53 8.21
N VAL A 425 1.01 2.79 8.64
CA VAL A 425 0.65 3.13 10.02
C VAL A 425 -0.81 2.76 10.32
N ALA A 426 -1.72 3.06 9.41
CA ALA A 426 -3.13 2.71 9.54
C ALA A 426 -3.34 1.19 9.64
N ALA A 427 -2.60 0.40 8.82
CA ALA A 427 -2.64 -1.06 8.90
C ALA A 427 -2.21 -1.56 10.28
N ALA A 428 -1.07 -1.09 10.78
CA ALA A 428 -0.56 -1.48 12.10
C ALA A 428 -1.50 -1.03 13.23
N ALA A 429 -2.01 0.21 13.17
CA ALA A 429 -2.93 0.74 14.17
C ALA A 429 -4.26 0.00 14.18
N GLY A 430 -4.85 -0.27 13.01
CA GLY A 430 -6.09 -1.01 12.88
C GLY A 430 -5.97 -2.42 13.47
N THR A 431 -4.92 -3.13 13.11
CA THR A 431 -4.58 -4.44 13.68
C THR A 431 -4.44 -4.38 15.19
N ALA A 432 -3.62 -3.44 15.69
CA ALA A 432 -3.35 -3.32 17.13
C ALA A 432 -4.63 -3.07 17.95
N VAL A 433 -5.45 -2.10 17.54
CA VAL A 433 -6.67 -1.74 18.26
C VAL A 433 -7.67 -2.91 18.25
N VAL A 434 -7.91 -3.50 17.09
CA VAL A 434 -8.88 -4.60 16.94
C VAL A 434 -8.47 -5.83 17.73
N VAL A 435 -7.20 -6.25 17.64
CA VAL A 435 -6.71 -7.43 18.36
C VAL A 435 -6.63 -7.18 19.87
N SER A 436 -6.22 -5.98 20.31
CA SER A 436 -6.22 -5.63 21.74
C SER A 436 -7.62 -5.66 22.36
N VAL A 437 -8.63 -5.11 21.66
CA VAL A 437 -10.02 -5.15 22.12
C VAL A 437 -10.55 -6.59 22.13
N MET A 438 -10.28 -7.37 21.08
CA MET A 438 -10.62 -8.79 21.01
C MET A 438 -10.02 -9.55 22.19
N ALA A 439 -8.72 -9.39 22.45
CA ALA A 439 -8.03 -10.10 23.53
C ALA A 439 -8.57 -9.72 24.92
N ALA A 440 -8.78 -8.43 25.19
CA ALA A 440 -9.32 -7.94 26.44
C ALA A 440 -10.74 -8.50 26.71
N ARG A 441 -11.60 -8.49 25.68
CA ARG A 441 -12.97 -9.02 25.81
C ARG A 441 -12.99 -10.53 25.95
N THR A 442 -12.13 -11.25 25.25
CA THR A 442 -11.96 -12.70 25.43
C THR A 442 -11.55 -13.03 26.86
N ALA A 443 -10.60 -12.29 27.44
CA ALA A 443 -10.18 -12.48 28.83
C ALA A 443 -11.32 -12.20 29.82
N THR A 444 -12.02 -11.06 29.66
CA THR A 444 -13.17 -10.70 30.55
C THR A 444 -14.27 -11.75 30.47
N ALA A 445 -14.60 -12.28 29.30
CA ALA A 445 -15.62 -13.33 29.16
C ALA A 445 -15.18 -14.65 29.80
N ALA A 446 -13.88 -15.01 29.68
CA ALA A 446 -13.32 -16.19 30.32
C ALA A 446 -13.33 -16.07 31.85
N GLU A 447 -12.96 -14.91 32.39
CA GLU A 447 -13.06 -14.62 33.85
C GLU A 447 -14.50 -14.68 34.37
N ALA A 448 -15.48 -14.34 33.54
CA ALA A 448 -16.91 -14.48 33.83
C ALA A 448 -17.42 -15.94 33.73
N GLY A 449 -16.54 -16.92 33.44
CA GLY A 449 -16.87 -18.35 33.39
C GLY A 449 -17.39 -18.83 32.02
N ALA A 450 -17.28 -18.03 30.97
CA ALA A 450 -17.63 -18.48 29.62
C ALA A 450 -16.67 -19.57 29.15
N SER A 451 -17.17 -20.53 28.34
CA SER A 451 -16.30 -21.52 27.70
C SER A 451 -15.30 -20.83 26.75
N PRO A 452 -14.12 -21.43 26.51
CA PRO A 452 -13.10 -20.82 25.63
C PRO A 452 -13.61 -20.41 24.25
N LEU A 453 -14.50 -21.22 23.66
CA LEU A 453 -15.11 -20.95 22.37
C LEU A 453 -16.05 -19.72 22.41
N VAL A 454 -16.86 -19.63 23.46
CA VAL A 454 -17.80 -18.50 23.65
C VAL A 454 -17.02 -17.22 23.94
N ALA A 455 -16.00 -17.28 24.80
CA ALA A 455 -15.15 -16.16 25.13
C ALA A 455 -14.42 -15.62 23.89
N LEU A 456 -13.84 -16.50 23.07
CA LEU A 456 -13.17 -16.11 21.82
C LEU A 456 -14.18 -15.50 20.82
N SER A 457 -15.34 -16.11 20.65
CA SER A 457 -16.40 -15.59 19.78
C SER A 457 -16.87 -14.20 20.21
N ASP A 458 -17.03 -13.96 21.51
CA ASP A 458 -17.39 -12.65 22.05
C ASP A 458 -16.28 -11.62 21.77
N GLY A 459 -15.02 -11.97 22.03
CA GLY A 459 -13.88 -11.10 21.73
C GLY A 459 -13.83 -10.71 20.23
N ILE A 460 -14.02 -11.65 19.33
CA ILE A 460 -14.04 -11.42 17.87
C ILE A 460 -15.18 -10.46 17.48
N ARG A 461 -16.38 -10.63 18.04
CA ARG A 461 -17.52 -9.74 17.82
C ARG A 461 -17.21 -8.29 18.23
N TRP A 462 -16.57 -8.11 19.38
CA TRP A 462 -16.12 -6.79 19.82
C TRP A 462 -15.04 -6.20 18.90
N GLY A 463 -14.14 -7.02 18.42
CA GLY A 463 -13.16 -6.62 17.39
C GLY A 463 -13.82 -6.13 16.10
N PHE A 464 -14.84 -6.83 15.58
CA PHE A 464 -15.66 -6.34 14.46
C PHE A 464 -16.41 -5.06 14.83
N GLY A 465 -16.84 -4.90 16.09
CA GLY A 465 -17.45 -3.68 16.61
C GLY A 465 -16.54 -2.45 16.47
N VAL A 466 -15.25 -2.61 16.78
CA VAL A 466 -14.25 -1.55 16.52
C VAL A 466 -14.18 -1.23 15.02
N GLY A 467 -14.14 -2.25 14.17
CA GLY A 467 -14.18 -2.06 12.70
C GLY A 467 -15.43 -1.31 12.24
N ALA A 468 -16.60 -1.64 12.80
CA ALA A 468 -17.86 -0.95 12.51
C ALA A 468 -17.84 0.54 12.94
N VAL A 469 -17.28 0.85 14.11
CA VAL A 469 -17.09 2.24 14.57
C VAL A 469 -16.19 3.03 13.63
N LEU A 470 -15.06 2.43 13.21
CA LEU A 470 -14.17 3.04 12.22
C LEU A 470 -14.89 3.25 10.89
N ALA A 471 -15.72 2.30 10.46
CA ALA A 471 -16.48 2.43 9.23
C ALA A 471 -17.54 3.54 9.31
N VAL A 472 -18.20 3.71 10.45
CA VAL A 472 -19.11 4.85 10.69
C VAL A 472 -18.35 6.18 10.62
N ALA A 473 -17.16 6.26 11.21
CA ALA A 473 -16.30 7.43 11.08
C ALA A 473 -15.92 7.68 9.60
N ALA A 474 -15.60 6.61 8.84
CA ALA A 474 -15.35 6.71 7.40
C ALA A 474 -16.56 7.24 6.63
N VAL A 475 -17.80 6.87 6.99
CA VAL A 475 -19.03 7.45 6.40
C VAL A 475 -19.06 8.96 6.62
N GLY A 476 -18.80 9.44 7.85
CA GLY A 476 -18.74 10.87 8.15
C GLY A 476 -17.71 11.61 7.29
N ILE A 477 -16.51 11.04 7.14
CA ILE A 477 -15.45 11.63 6.30
C ILE A 477 -15.84 11.58 4.82
N ALA A 478 -16.53 10.51 4.37
CA ALA A 478 -16.94 10.33 2.98
C ALA A 478 -17.81 11.46 2.45
N PHE A 479 -18.67 12.06 3.30
CA PHE A 479 -19.47 13.24 2.93
C PHE A 479 -18.63 14.49 2.65
N ALA A 480 -17.41 14.58 3.18
CA ALA A 480 -16.50 15.69 2.92
C ALA A 480 -15.67 15.49 1.63
N VAL A 481 -15.72 14.30 1.01
CA VAL A 481 -15.02 14.03 -0.25
C VAL A 481 -15.65 14.83 -1.38
N ARG A 482 -14.82 15.52 -2.14
CA ARG A 482 -15.26 16.31 -3.30
C ARG A 482 -14.56 15.80 -4.56
N THR A 483 -15.25 15.83 -5.69
CA THR A 483 -14.59 15.63 -6.99
C THR A 483 -13.79 16.89 -7.31
N PRO A 484 -12.51 16.77 -7.68
CA PRO A 484 -11.76 17.91 -8.16
C PRO A 484 -12.48 18.51 -9.36
N THR A 485 -12.86 19.78 -9.29
CA THR A 485 -13.22 20.53 -10.49
C THR A 485 -11.94 20.73 -11.28
N LEU A 486 -11.87 20.13 -12.47
CA LEU A 486 -10.84 20.49 -13.42
C LEU A 486 -11.01 21.99 -13.69
N PRO A 487 -9.96 22.82 -13.63
CA PRO A 487 -10.06 24.17 -14.12
C PRO A 487 -10.57 24.06 -15.57
N ASP A 488 -11.71 24.69 -15.84
CA ASP A 488 -12.21 24.85 -17.20
C ASP A 488 -11.03 25.30 -18.05
N GLY A 489 -10.81 24.59 -19.16
CA GLY A 489 -9.65 24.78 -20.02
C GLY A 489 -9.53 26.27 -20.39
N GLY A 490 -8.81 26.99 -19.55
CA GLY A 490 -8.41 28.36 -19.82
C GLY A 490 -7.64 28.34 -21.10
N GLN A 491 -8.23 28.89 -22.15
CA GLN A 491 -7.58 29.23 -23.39
C GLN A 491 -6.21 29.82 -23.07
N GLN A 492 -5.15 29.10 -23.45
CA GLN A 492 -3.85 29.74 -23.52
C GLN A 492 -4.00 30.96 -24.44
N PRO A 493 -3.64 32.17 -24.01
CA PRO A 493 -3.56 33.28 -24.93
C PRO A 493 -2.50 32.96 -25.97
N HIS A 494 -2.91 33.05 -27.23
CA HIS A 494 -2.10 32.90 -28.44
C HIS A 494 -0.88 33.81 -28.45
#